data_cbffc2ac4c22d47be3d47bce2da60c05
#
_entry.id   cbffc2ac4c22d47be3d47bce2da60c05
#
_cell.length_a   1.000
_cell.length_b   1.000
_cell.length_c   1.000
_cell.angle_alpha   90.00
_cell.angle_beta   90.00
_cell.angle_gamma   90.00
#
_symmetry.space_group_name_H-M   'P 1'
#
loop_
_entity.id
_entity.type
_entity.pdbx_description
1 polymer ?
#
loop_
_entity_poly.entity_id
_entity_poly.type
_entity_poly.pdbx_seq_one_letter_code
_entity_poly.pdbx_strand_id
1 'polypeptide(L)'
;MAKLTPDATRTEHGLVINEKIIPWGAVWPKDSGAYKKGAQYKADRLLSGGTGKVKGVTIHNTNDLKNVEEDAEQYTRATWPNGNMNDARVHYYVDDINAWQNLREDEVGWHAGDGRKATGGNETTLSIEIIMDGSGSKEDRKAEENGVLLAALLLKKHGLSVNELYTHNHWMGHPDSIVQGARKNCPLYILPHWAQFKQKVAAKLTELNGGATTTEAGKTEIMGKAKASAQQMALFARSKNAEPQLPACSLEQLAQFFLEEGEAEGVRGDVAFAQSLHETGFFKYGGIVLPTQ
;
A
#
# COMPACT_ATOMS: atom_id res chain seq x y z
N MET A 1 28.75 -10.39 -6.18
CA MET A 1 28.87 -9.49 -7.36
C MET A 1 29.05 -8.04 -6.88
N ALA A 2 29.71 -7.16 -7.67
CA ALA A 2 29.82 -5.75 -7.29
C ALA A 2 28.41 -5.12 -7.29
N LYS A 3 28.14 -4.26 -6.29
CA LYS A 3 26.88 -3.50 -6.22
C LYS A 3 26.76 -2.55 -7.42
N LEU A 4 25.50 -2.35 -7.86
CA LEU A 4 25.19 -1.46 -8.96
C LEU A 4 25.36 0.00 -8.51
N THR A 5 26.00 0.82 -9.35
CA THR A 5 26.08 2.26 -9.09
C THR A 5 24.86 2.94 -9.71
N PRO A 6 24.08 3.71 -8.93
CA PRO A 6 22.96 4.48 -9.50
C PRO A 6 23.48 5.59 -10.42
N ASP A 7 22.69 5.94 -11.42
CA ASP A 7 22.97 7.07 -12.31
C ASP A 7 22.59 8.42 -11.64
N ALA A 8 21.60 8.38 -10.76
CA ALA A 8 21.20 9.49 -9.91
C ALA A 8 20.61 8.99 -8.58
N THR A 9 20.61 9.84 -7.57
CA THR A 9 20.00 9.57 -6.27
C THR A 9 19.27 10.81 -5.77
N ARG A 10 18.06 10.63 -5.26
CA ARG A 10 17.28 11.67 -4.57
C ARG A 10 16.71 11.14 -3.27
N THR A 11 16.36 12.04 -2.37
CA THR A 11 15.69 11.68 -1.12
C THR A 11 14.36 12.41 -1.03
N GLU A 12 13.27 11.68 -0.87
CA GLU A 12 11.92 12.22 -0.73
C GLU A 12 11.30 11.74 0.59
N HIS A 13 11.01 12.66 1.50
CA HIS A 13 10.42 12.36 2.82
C HIS A 13 11.16 11.25 3.60
N GLY A 14 12.49 11.21 3.49
CA GLY A 14 13.33 10.23 4.17
C GLY A 14 13.54 8.92 3.39
N LEU A 15 12.84 8.67 2.29
CA LEU A 15 13.09 7.55 1.39
C LEU A 15 14.15 7.94 0.37
N VAL A 16 15.25 7.19 0.35
CA VAL A 16 16.29 7.32 -0.68
C VAL A 16 15.80 6.58 -1.93
N ILE A 17 15.81 7.27 -3.07
CA ILE A 17 15.42 6.71 -4.36
C ILE A 17 16.61 6.80 -5.30
N ASN A 18 17.15 5.65 -5.67
CA ASN A 18 18.24 5.49 -6.63
C ASN A 18 17.65 5.29 -8.03
N GLU A 19 18.28 5.85 -9.03
CA GLU A 19 17.86 5.70 -10.43
C GLU A 19 18.85 4.84 -11.19
N LYS A 20 18.32 3.84 -11.88
CA LYS A 20 19.05 3.02 -12.83
C LYS A 20 18.11 2.64 -13.96
N ILE A 21 17.88 3.59 -14.84
CA ILE A 21 16.86 3.47 -15.88
C ILE A 21 17.30 2.50 -16.97
N ILE A 22 16.44 1.54 -17.31
CA ILE A 22 16.61 0.69 -18.48
C ILE A 22 16.65 1.57 -19.72
N PRO A 23 17.69 1.46 -20.58
CA PRO A 23 17.81 2.33 -21.76
C PRO A 23 16.59 2.25 -22.66
N TRP A 24 16.16 3.40 -23.17
CA TRP A 24 15.08 3.46 -24.17
C TRP A 24 15.42 2.60 -25.40
N GLY A 25 14.49 1.77 -25.82
CA GLY A 25 14.70 0.82 -26.94
C GLY A 25 15.38 -0.49 -26.53
N ALA A 26 15.70 -0.71 -25.26
CA ALA A 26 16.27 -1.97 -24.78
C ALA A 26 15.31 -3.14 -25.09
N VAL A 27 15.88 -4.23 -25.62
CA VAL A 27 15.14 -5.43 -26.03
C VAL A 27 15.29 -6.50 -24.95
N TRP A 28 14.23 -7.26 -24.69
CA TRP A 28 14.29 -8.44 -23.83
C TRP A 28 15.42 -9.39 -24.27
N PRO A 29 16.11 -10.05 -23.33
CA PRO A 29 17.03 -11.13 -23.67
C PRO A 29 16.32 -12.20 -24.50
N LYS A 30 16.96 -12.70 -25.56
CA LYS A 30 16.35 -13.66 -26.50
C LYS A 30 15.93 -14.98 -25.87
N ASP A 31 16.53 -15.34 -24.76
CA ASP A 31 16.21 -16.54 -23.98
C ASP A 31 15.15 -16.30 -22.91
N SER A 32 14.73 -15.03 -22.68
CA SER A 32 13.64 -14.71 -21.74
C SER A 32 12.31 -15.32 -22.17
N GLY A 33 11.46 -15.66 -21.21
CA GLY A 33 10.12 -16.17 -21.49
C GLY A 33 9.26 -15.15 -22.22
N ALA A 34 9.41 -13.85 -21.94
CA ALA A 34 8.72 -12.76 -22.62
C ALA A 34 9.04 -12.75 -24.12
N TYR A 35 10.32 -12.86 -24.48
CA TYR A 35 10.75 -12.92 -25.88
C TYR A 35 10.19 -14.16 -26.60
N LYS A 36 10.26 -15.33 -25.96
CA LYS A 36 9.75 -16.61 -26.50
C LYS A 36 8.24 -16.60 -26.70
N LYS A 37 7.49 -15.83 -25.90
CA LYS A 37 6.03 -15.65 -26.07
C LYS A 37 5.66 -14.63 -27.15
N GLY A 38 6.62 -14.14 -27.94
CA GLY A 38 6.40 -13.17 -29.01
C GLY A 38 6.26 -11.72 -28.51
N ALA A 39 6.48 -11.48 -27.24
CA ALA A 39 6.62 -10.14 -26.71
C ALA A 39 8.00 -9.59 -27.11
N GLN A 40 8.17 -9.21 -28.36
CA GLN A 40 9.31 -8.39 -28.80
C GLN A 40 9.17 -7.01 -28.19
N TYR A 41 9.27 -6.96 -26.86
CA TYR A 41 8.99 -5.78 -26.12
C TYR A 41 10.26 -4.95 -26.06
N LYS A 42 10.24 -3.85 -26.73
CA LYS A 42 11.24 -2.80 -26.57
C LYS A 42 10.77 -1.85 -25.46
N ALA A 43 11.69 -1.36 -24.68
CA ALA A 43 11.46 -0.24 -23.78
C ALA A 43 11.39 1.05 -24.63
N ASP A 44 10.38 1.16 -25.48
CA ASP A 44 10.23 2.25 -26.45
C ASP A 44 8.78 2.75 -26.58
N ARG A 45 7.96 2.46 -25.59
CA ARG A 45 6.53 2.83 -25.60
C ARG A 45 6.16 3.68 -24.41
N LEU A 46 5.40 4.73 -24.65
CA LEU A 46 4.81 5.58 -23.65
C LEU A 46 3.46 5.05 -23.19
N LEU A 47 3.16 5.23 -21.91
CA LEU A 47 1.89 4.89 -21.28
C LEU A 47 0.69 5.54 -22.01
N SER A 48 -0.48 4.96 -21.81
CA SER A 48 -1.78 5.49 -22.23
C SER A 48 -1.84 5.85 -23.71
N GLY A 49 -1.42 4.88 -24.54
CA GLY A 49 -1.50 5.01 -26.01
C GLY A 49 -0.51 6.02 -26.58
N GLY A 50 0.64 6.21 -25.94
CA GLY A 50 1.70 7.09 -26.42
C GLY A 50 1.69 8.49 -25.80
N THR A 51 0.78 8.77 -24.88
CA THR A 51 0.71 10.09 -24.22
C THR A 51 1.65 10.23 -23.02
N GLY A 52 2.16 9.11 -22.49
CA GLY A 52 2.94 9.06 -21.27
C GLY A 52 2.13 9.31 -19.98
N LYS A 53 0.80 9.44 -20.09
CA LYS A 53 -0.04 9.75 -18.94
C LYS A 53 -0.20 8.53 -18.02
N VAL A 54 0.22 8.69 -16.76
CA VAL A 54 -0.02 7.71 -15.70
C VAL A 54 -1.48 7.77 -15.27
N LYS A 55 -2.14 6.62 -15.17
CA LYS A 55 -3.54 6.48 -14.72
C LYS A 55 -3.69 5.68 -13.43
N GLY A 56 -2.60 5.23 -12.86
CA GLY A 56 -2.63 4.49 -11.60
C GLY A 56 -1.27 3.95 -11.18
N VAL A 57 -1.26 3.34 -10.02
CA VAL A 57 -0.10 2.64 -9.45
C VAL A 57 -0.50 1.21 -9.10
N THR A 58 0.28 0.24 -9.53
CA THR A 58 0.07 -1.18 -9.25
C THR A 58 1.10 -1.68 -8.26
N ILE A 59 0.63 -2.30 -7.19
CA ILE A 59 1.45 -2.86 -6.12
C ILE A 59 1.67 -4.35 -6.36
N HIS A 60 2.92 -4.75 -6.21
CA HIS A 60 3.41 -6.12 -6.19
C HIS A 60 4.22 -6.34 -4.92
N ASN A 61 4.47 -7.59 -4.56
CA ASN A 61 5.54 -7.95 -3.67
C ASN A 61 6.26 -9.21 -4.18
N THR A 62 7.54 -9.31 -3.86
CA THR A 62 8.31 -10.51 -4.11
C THR A 62 7.73 -11.68 -3.31
N ASN A 63 7.98 -12.88 -3.79
CA ASN A 63 7.53 -14.12 -3.13
C ASN A 63 8.71 -15.08 -3.00
N ASP A 64 9.87 -14.57 -2.64
CA ASP A 64 11.04 -15.40 -2.45
C ASP A 64 11.27 -15.61 -0.95
N LEU A 65 10.98 -16.83 -0.51
CA LEU A 65 11.16 -17.28 0.87
C LEU A 65 12.61 -17.65 1.18
N LYS A 66 13.53 -17.57 0.22
CA LYS A 66 14.85 -18.23 0.33
C LYS A 66 16.01 -17.29 0.57
N ASN A 67 15.91 -15.99 0.31
CA ASN A 67 17.04 -15.08 0.37
C ASN A 67 16.77 -13.87 1.25
N VAL A 68 17.32 -13.94 2.44
CA VAL A 68 17.38 -12.83 3.42
C VAL A 68 18.25 -11.65 2.91
N GLU A 69 18.92 -11.82 1.77
CA GLU A 69 19.83 -10.84 1.17
C GLU A 69 19.26 -10.19 -0.09
N GLU A 70 18.02 -10.49 -0.45
CA GLU A 70 17.36 -9.85 -1.58
C GLU A 70 16.99 -8.42 -1.24
N ASP A 71 17.57 -7.50 -1.95
CA ASP A 71 17.33 -6.07 -1.83
C ASP A 71 16.91 -5.47 -3.18
N ALA A 72 16.39 -4.25 -3.14
CA ALA A 72 15.92 -3.54 -4.33
C ALA A 72 17.06 -3.30 -5.34
N GLU A 73 18.30 -3.20 -4.88
CA GLU A 73 19.49 -3.13 -5.75
C GLU A 73 19.70 -4.42 -6.52
N GLN A 74 19.59 -5.58 -5.87
CA GLN A 74 19.78 -6.88 -6.51
C GLN A 74 18.74 -7.10 -7.61
N TYR A 75 17.47 -6.79 -7.35
CA TYR A 75 16.41 -6.88 -8.36
C TYR A 75 16.64 -5.90 -9.51
N THR A 76 17.10 -4.68 -9.22
CA THR A 76 17.50 -3.70 -10.24
C THR A 76 18.64 -4.24 -11.10
N ARG A 77 19.67 -4.79 -10.49
CA ARG A 77 20.83 -5.38 -11.19
C ARG A 77 20.44 -6.57 -12.05
N ALA A 78 19.48 -7.38 -11.61
CA ALA A 78 18.95 -8.49 -12.39
C ALA A 78 18.07 -8.02 -13.57
N THR A 79 17.54 -6.81 -13.50
CA THR A 79 16.65 -6.23 -14.54
C THR A 79 17.44 -5.37 -15.54
N TRP A 80 18.40 -4.58 -15.08
CA TRP A 80 19.17 -3.69 -15.93
C TRP A 80 20.25 -4.46 -16.70
N PRO A 81 20.56 -4.15 -17.99
CA PRO A 81 19.96 -3.05 -18.77
C PRO A 81 18.77 -3.47 -19.65
N ASN A 82 18.37 -4.72 -19.67
CA ASN A 82 17.47 -5.24 -20.70
C ASN A 82 16.09 -5.71 -20.19
N GLY A 83 15.90 -5.76 -18.88
CA GLY A 83 14.78 -6.47 -18.25
C GLY A 83 15.23 -7.83 -17.70
N ASN A 84 14.48 -8.37 -16.75
CA ASN A 84 14.87 -9.62 -16.13
C ASN A 84 14.46 -10.85 -16.95
N MET A 85 15.10 -11.98 -16.66
CA MET A 85 14.83 -13.27 -17.27
C MET A 85 13.44 -13.82 -16.97
N ASN A 86 12.77 -13.32 -15.95
CA ASN A 86 11.46 -13.77 -15.48
C ASN A 86 10.29 -12.97 -16.04
N ASP A 87 10.50 -12.27 -17.15
CA ASP A 87 9.44 -11.62 -17.90
C ASP A 87 8.82 -10.39 -17.24
N ALA A 88 9.54 -9.68 -16.38
CA ALA A 88 9.03 -8.47 -15.75
C ALA A 88 9.90 -7.25 -16.03
N ARG A 89 9.26 -6.11 -16.20
CA ARG A 89 9.83 -4.77 -16.13
C ARG A 89 8.95 -3.91 -15.27
N VAL A 90 9.44 -3.58 -14.08
CA VAL A 90 8.73 -2.74 -13.13
C VAL A 90 9.37 -1.36 -13.07
N HIS A 91 8.60 -0.37 -12.66
CA HIS A 91 9.09 0.99 -12.55
C HIS A 91 9.97 1.15 -11.32
N TYR A 92 9.59 0.51 -10.22
CA TYR A 92 10.28 0.64 -8.94
C TYR A 92 10.39 -0.69 -8.22
N TYR A 93 11.56 -0.96 -7.65
CA TYR A 93 11.76 -1.89 -6.54
C TYR A 93 11.94 -1.09 -5.26
N VAL A 94 11.39 -1.55 -4.15
CA VAL A 94 11.55 -0.91 -2.84
C VAL A 94 11.70 -1.94 -1.74
N ASP A 95 12.66 -1.71 -0.86
CA ASP A 95 12.96 -2.53 0.30
C ASP A 95 12.86 -1.71 1.61
N ASP A 96 13.38 -2.25 2.70
CA ASP A 96 13.42 -1.59 4.01
C ASP A 96 14.40 -0.40 4.08
N ILE A 97 15.34 -0.30 3.15
CA ILE A 97 16.42 0.70 3.14
C ILE A 97 16.15 1.81 2.12
N ASN A 98 15.80 1.43 0.89
CA ASN A 98 15.72 2.38 -0.24
C ASN A 98 14.78 1.89 -1.35
N ALA A 99 14.59 2.73 -2.35
CA ALA A 99 13.93 2.36 -3.59
C ALA A 99 14.87 2.51 -4.79
N TRP A 100 14.62 1.73 -5.84
CA TRP A 100 15.32 1.82 -7.13
C TRP A 100 14.33 2.00 -8.26
N GLN A 101 14.50 3.08 -9.02
CA GLN A 101 13.72 3.36 -10.22
C GLN A 101 14.39 2.74 -11.44
N ASN A 102 13.67 1.89 -12.17
CA ASN A 102 14.20 1.17 -13.34
C ASN A 102 13.59 1.58 -14.67
N LEU A 103 12.43 2.20 -14.66
CA LEU A 103 11.77 2.74 -15.85
C LEU A 103 11.45 4.22 -15.64
N ARG A 104 11.39 4.96 -16.74
CA ARG A 104 10.80 6.30 -16.73
C ARG A 104 9.31 6.19 -16.37
N GLU A 105 8.78 7.16 -15.65
CA GLU A 105 7.39 7.11 -15.22
C GLU A 105 6.36 7.30 -16.37
N ASP A 106 6.80 7.76 -17.51
CA ASP A 106 5.96 7.88 -18.71
C ASP A 106 6.01 6.62 -19.60
N GLU A 107 6.83 5.63 -19.25
CA GLU A 107 7.13 4.44 -20.03
C GLU A 107 6.23 3.28 -19.65
N VAL A 108 5.90 2.42 -20.63
CA VAL A 108 5.14 1.18 -20.41
C VAL A 108 6.01 0.16 -19.68
N GLY A 109 5.49 -0.38 -18.58
CA GLY A 109 6.07 -1.53 -17.89
C GLY A 109 5.61 -2.87 -18.46
N TRP A 110 6.07 -3.96 -17.85
CA TRP A 110 5.61 -5.32 -18.13
C TRP A 110 5.48 -6.08 -16.82
N HIS A 111 4.33 -5.93 -16.14
CA HIS A 111 4.18 -6.35 -14.76
C HIS A 111 2.78 -6.88 -14.41
N ALA A 112 1.76 -6.49 -15.19
CA ALA A 112 0.36 -6.73 -14.81
C ALA A 112 -0.21 -8.04 -15.35
N GLY A 113 0.51 -8.74 -16.26
CA GLY A 113 0.08 -10.00 -16.84
C GLY A 113 -1.09 -9.89 -17.83
N ASP A 114 -1.53 -8.69 -18.16
CA ASP A 114 -2.70 -8.40 -19.01
C ASP A 114 -2.34 -8.06 -20.46
N GLY A 115 -1.10 -8.29 -20.84
CA GLY A 115 -0.61 -8.08 -22.20
C GLY A 115 -0.56 -6.61 -22.59
N ARG A 116 -1.03 -6.31 -23.81
CA ARG A 116 -1.03 -4.96 -24.42
C ARG A 116 -2.41 -4.30 -24.41
N LYS A 117 -3.20 -4.58 -23.43
CA LYS A 117 -4.54 -4.01 -23.37
C LYS A 117 -4.46 -2.52 -23.07
N ALA A 118 -5.05 -1.69 -23.94
CA ALA A 118 -5.00 -0.23 -23.85
C ALA A 118 -5.49 0.35 -22.50
N THR A 119 -6.35 -0.39 -21.79
CA THR A 119 -6.87 -0.04 -20.46
C THR A 119 -6.26 -0.86 -19.33
N GLY A 120 -5.32 -1.74 -19.64
CA GLY A 120 -4.69 -2.65 -18.69
C GLY A 120 -3.57 -2.01 -17.88
N GLY A 121 -3.12 -2.72 -16.86
CA GLY A 121 -2.09 -2.24 -15.94
C GLY A 121 -0.76 -1.97 -16.62
N ASN A 122 -0.31 -2.85 -17.52
CA ASN A 122 0.92 -2.64 -18.27
C ASN A 122 0.93 -1.32 -19.05
N GLU A 123 -0.20 -0.96 -19.64
CA GLU A 123 -0.30 0.19 -20.55
C GLU A 123 -0.71 1.49 -19.85
N THR A 124 -1.09 1.44 -18.57
CA THR A 124 -1.68 2.62 -17.90
C THR A 124 -1.14 2.93 -16.52
N THR A 125 -0.40 2.00 -15.88
CA THR A 125 0.01 2.16 -14.48
C THR A 125 1.51 2.06 -14.27
N LEU A 126 2.00 2.77 -13.27
CA LEU A 126 3.30 2.52 -12.68
C LEU A 126 3.24 1.26 -11.82
N SER A 127 4.36 0.58 -11.69
CA SER A 127 4.48 -0.62 -10.87
C SER A 127 5.51 -0.44 -9.76
N ILE A 128 5.16 -0.88 -8.56
CA ILE A 128 6.04 -0.97 -7.41
C ILE A 128 6.13 -2.43 -7.00
N GLU A 129 7.32 -2.98 -6.97
CA GLU A 129 7.64 -4.29 -6.40
C GLU A 129 8.22 -4.09 -5.00
N ILE A 130 7.49 -4.48 -3.95
CA ILE A 130 7.94 -4.40 -2.57
C ILE A 130 8.70 -5.68 -2.23
N ILE A 131 9.95 -5.56 -1.82
CA ILE A 131 10.81 -6.70 -1.50
C ILE A 131 10.46 -7.21 -0.10
N MET A 132 9.85 -8.38 -0.05
CA MET A 132 9.35 -9.01 1.17
C MET A 132 9.51 -10.51 1.09
N ASP A 133 9.82 -11.16 2.21
CA ASP A 133 9.90 -12.62 2.33
C ASP A 133 8.69 -13.24 3.03
N GLY A 134 7.78 -12.42 3.57
CA GLY A 134 6.56 -12.84 4.23
C GLY A 134 6.75 -13.33 5.67
N SER A 135 7.95 -13.18 6.22
CA SER A 135 8.23 -13.55 7.62
C SER A 135 7.53 -12.64 8.63
N GLY A 136 7.08 -11.46 8.20
CA GLY A 136 6.58 -10.42 9.08
C GLY A 136 7.68 -9.84 9.98
N SER A 137 8.93 -9.90 9.53
CA SER A 137 10.10 -9.34 10.19
C SER A 137 10.02 -7.81 10.31
N LYS A 138 10.98 -7.20 10.99
CA LYS A 138 11.10 -5.75 11.04
C LYS A 138 11.39 -5.16 9.66
N GLU A 139 12.19 -5.86 8.88
CA GLU A 139 12.56 -5.52 7.52
C GLU A 139 11.34 -5.58 6.59
N ASP A 140 10.53 -6.64 6.64
CA ASP A 140 9.27 -6.75 5.90
C ASP A 140 8.32 -5.58 6.18
N ARG A 141 8.12 -5.27 7.48
CA ARG A 141 7.27 -4.14 7.86
C ARG A 141 7.79 -2.81 7.34
N LYS A 142 9.13 -2.63 7.38
CA LYS A 142 9.76 -1.39 6.90
C LYS A 142 9.69 -1.29 5.38
N ALA A 143 9.87 -2.39 4.66
CA ALA A 143 9.68 -2.43 3.20
C ALA A 143 8.24 -2.05 2.82
N GLU A 144 7.24 -2.57 3.53
CA GLU A 144 5.83 -2.17 3.33
C GLU A 144 5.62 -0.68 3.61
N GLU A 145 6.17 -0.12 4.69
CA GLU A 145 6.10 1.32 5.00
C GLU A 145 6.72 2.18 3.90
N ASN A 146 7.89 1.79 3.39
CA ASN A 146 8.54 2.45 2.28
C ASN A 146 7.72 2.33 0.98
N GLY A 147 7.09 1.18 0.75
CA GLY A 147 6.16 0.96 -0.36
C GLY A 147 4.91 1.86 -0.27
N VAL A 148 4.36 2.03 0.93
CA VAL A 148 3.25 2.98 1.20
C VAL A 148 3.67 4.41 0.88
N LEU A 149 4.86 4.83 1.35
CA LEU A 149 5.37 6.18 1.09
C LEU A 149 5.60 6.39 -0.40
N LEU A 150 6.25 5.45 -1.09
CA LEU A 150 6.52 5.54 -2.53
C LEU A 150 5.22 5.60 -3.33
N ALA A 151 4.22 4.77 -3.00
CA ALA A 151 2.92 4.80 -3.65
C ALA A 151 2.23 6.18 -3.48
N ALA A 152 2.25 6.74 -2.27
CA ALA A 152 1.68 8.06 -2.01
C ALA A 152 2.41 9.18 -2.76
N LEU A 153 3.74 9.13 -2.85
CA LEU A 153 4.55 10.08 -3.63
C LEU A 153 4.18 10.04 -5.11
N LEU A 154 4.06 8.85 -5.69
CA LEU A 154 3.69 8.68 -7.09
C LEU A 154 2.25 9.14 -7.36
N LEU A 155 1.29 8.77 -6.51
CA LEU A 155 -0.09 9.25 -6.64
C LEU A 155 -0.15 10.79 -6.58
N LYS A 156 0.54 11.42 -5.63
CA LYS A 156 0.63 12.88 -5.54
C LYS A 156 1.22 13.50 -6.80
N LYS A 157 2.38 12.99 -7.24
CA LYS A 157 3.10 13.51 -8.40
C LYS A 157 2.25 13.50 -9.67
N HIS A 158 1.43 12.46 -9.85
CA HIS A 158 0.59 12.29 -11.03
C HIS A 158 -0.86 12.80 -10.86
N GLY A 159 -1.18 13.46 -9.74
CA GLY A 159 -2.51 14.00 -9.47
C GLY A 159 -3.60 12.94 -9.34
N LEU A 160 -3.25 11.77 -8.81
CA LEU A 160 -4.11 10.61 -8.63
C LEU A 160 -4.58 10.52 -7.18
N SER A 161 -5.69 9.82 -6.97
CA SER A 161 -6.20 9.46 -5.66
C SER A 161 -5.87 8.01 -5.30
N VAL A 162 -6.16 7.61 -4.08
CA VAL A 162 -6.03 6.20 -3.64
C VAL A 162 -6.96 5.23 -4.39
N ASN A 163 -7.94 5.75 -5.14
CA ASN A 163 -8.82 4.91 -5.98
C ASN A 163 -8.07 4.34 -7.19
N GLU A 164 -7.04 5.03 -7.64
CA GLU A 164 -6.15 4.60 -8.73
C GLU A 164 -4.97 3.74 -8.24
N LEU A 165 -5.09 3.18 -7.01
CA LEU A 165 -4.14 2.20 -6.49
C LEU A 165 -4.69 0.78 -6.69
N TYR A 166 -3.93 -0.05 -7.39
CA TYR A 166 -4.29 -1.38 -7.82
C TYR A 166 -3.34 -2.45 -7.29
N THR A 167 -3.77 -3.70 -7.34
CA THR A 167 -2.92 -4.89 -7.14
C THR A 167 -2.67 -5.59 -8.45
N HIS A 168 -1.62 -6.41 -8.55
CA HIS A 168 -1.46 -7.30 -9.69
C HIS A 168 -2.67 -8.26 -9.83
N ASN A 169 -3.22 -8.72 -8.71
CA ASN A 169 -4.43 -9.55 -8.68
C ASN A 169 -5.62 -8.89 -9.40
N HIS A 170 -5.71 -7.56 -9.38
CA HIS A 170 -6.76 -6.81 -10.09
C HIS A 170 -6.70 -7.02 -11.61
N TRP A 171 -5.50 -7.04 -12.19
CA TRP A 171 -5.29 -7.11 -13.64
C TRP A 171 -5.37 -8.52 -14.20
N MET A 172 -5.03 -9.55 -13.41
CA MET A 172 -5.07 -10.95 -13.85
C MET A 172 -6.49 -11.48 -13.92
N GLY A 173 -6.73 -12.34 -14.91
CA GLY A 173 -8.07 -12.90 -15.17
C GLY A 173 -9.00 -12.00 -15.97
N HIS A 174 -8.48 -10.89 -16.50
CA HIS A 174 -9.20 -10.11 -17.52
C HIS A 174 -9.35 -10.95 -18.82
N PRO A 175 -10.47 -10.82 -19.59
CA PRO A 175 -10.68 -11.57 -20.82
C PRO A 175 -9.53 -11.53 -21.82
N ASP A 176 -8.80 -10.40 -21.88
CA ASP A 176 -7.66 -10.22 -22.78
C ASP A 176 -6.31 -10.44 -22.10
N SER A 177 -6.29 -10.97 -20.87
CA SER A 177 -5.05 -11.31 -20.18
C SER A 177 -4.37 -12.48 -20.89
N ILE A 178 -3.03 -12.42 -21.02
CA ILE A 178 -2.25 -13.55 -21.51
C ILE A 178 -2.31 -14.78 -20.58
N VAL A 179 -2.67 -14.57 -19.34
CA VAL A 179 -2.90 -15.65 -18.38
C VAL A 179 -4.40 -15.83 -18.19
N GLN A 180 -4.94 -16.86 -18.82
CA GLN A 180 -6.35 -17.22 -18.73
C GLN A 180 -6.65 -18.02 -17.46
N GLY A 181 -7.77 -17.76 -16.85
CA GLY A 181 -8.45 -18.68 -15.94
C GLY A 181 -8.21 -18.53 -14.45
N ALA A 182 -7.12 -17.93 -13.97
CA ALA A 182 -6.89 -17.72 -12.54
C ALA A 182 -6.28 -16.36 -12.24
N ARG A 183 -6.74 -15.71 -11.16
CA ARG A 183 -6.12 -14.48 -10.67
C ARG A 183 -4.78 -14.81 -10.02
N LYS A 184 -3.76 -14.03 -10.33
CA LYS A 184 -2.49 -14.10 -9.64
C LYS A 184 -2.65 -13.58 -8.21
N ASN A 185 -2.21 -14.36 -7.23
CA ASN A 185 -2.23 -13.97 -5.82
C ASN A 185 -1.02 -13.04 -5.51
N CYS A 186 -1.09 -11.81 -6.02
CA CYS A 186 -0.02 -10.81 -5.85
C CYS A 186 -0.66 -9.42 -5.68
N PRO A 187 -0.21 -8.64 -4.69
CA PRO A 187 0.88 -8.89 -3.74
C PRO A 187 0.49 -9.88 -2.63
N LEU A 188 1.15 -11.04 -2.57
CA LEU A 188 0.74 -12.18 -1.73
C LEU A 188 0.60 -11.81 -0.24
N TYR A 189 1.58 -11.09 0.29
CA TYR A 189 1.64 -10.75 1.71
C TYR A 189 0.81 -9.52 2.09
N ILE A 190 0.48 -8.66 1.13
CA ILE A 190 -0.29 -7.43 1.34
C ILE A 190 -1.79 -7.64 1.07
N LEU A 191 -2.18 -8.56 0.19
CA LEU A 191 -3.58 -8.84 -0.14
C LEU A 191 -4.45 -9.12 1.10
N PRO A 192 -4.01 -9.89 2.12
CA PRO A 192 -4.83 -10.15 3.30
C PRO A 192 -5.23 -8.89 4.07
N HIS A 193 -4.42 -7.82 3.97
CA HIS A 193 -4.68 -6.54 4.63
C HIS A 193 -4.70 -5.35 3.65
N TRP A 194 -5.09 -5.61 2.40
CA TRP A 194 -5.12 -4.59 1.33
C TRP A 194 -5.89 -3.32 1.70
N ALA A 195 -7.00 -3.45 2.43
CA ALA A 195 -7.77 -2.30 2.88
C ALA A 195 -6.95 -1.38 3.82
N GLN A 196 -6.20 -1.97 4.75
CA GLN A 196 -5.31 -1.21 5.65
C GLN A 196 -4.14 -0.60 4.88
N PHE A 197 -3.55 -1.31 3.91
CA PHE A 197 -2.52 -0.75 3.04
C PHE A 197 -3.02 0.49 2.30
N LYS A 198 -4.20 0.42 1.68
CA LYS A 198 -4.84 1.57 1.03
C LYS A 198 -5.10 2.73 1.99
N GLN A 199 -5.53 2.45 3.22
CA GLN A 199 -5.74 3.48 4.25
C GLN A 199 -4.42 4.18 4.62
N LYS A 200 -3.33 3.41 4.80
CA LYS A 200 -1.99 3.97 5.05
C LYS A 200 -1.54 4.88 3.90
N VAL A 201 -1.73 4.44 2.65
CA VAL A 201 -1.39 5.25 1.46
C VAL A 201 -2.24 6.52 1.41
N ALA A 202 -3.55 6.44 1.68
CA ALA A 202 -4.44 7.60 1.71
C ALA A 202 -4.05 8.62 2.79
N ALA A 203 -3.70 8.15 3.99
CA ALA A 203 -3.21 8.99 5.07
C ALA A 203 -1.91 9.70 4.68
N LYS A 204 -0.95 8.96 4.11
CA LYS A 204 0.32 9.52 3.65
C LYS A 204 0.13 10.51 2.52
N LEU A 205 -0.77 10.23 1.57
CA LEU A 205 -1.11 11.17 0.48
C LEU A 205 -1.72 12.47 1.02
N THR A 206 -2.57 12.38 2.03
CA THR A 206 -3.13 13.56 2.72
C THR A 206 -2.04 14.39 3.38
N GLU A 207 -1.12 13.75 4.11
CA GLU A 207 0.05 14.39 4.71
C GLU A 207 0.88 15.14 3.66
N LEU A 208 1.22 14.45 2.59
CA LEU A 208 2.03 15.01 1.50
C LEU A 208 1.36 16.21 0.81
N ASN A 209 0.04 16.28 0.81
CA ASN A 209 -0.74 17.39 0.26
C ASN A 209 -0.93 18.58 1.23
N GLY A 210 -0.23 18.55 2.38
CA GLY A 210 -0.34 19.61 3.40
C GLY A 210 -1.62 19.52 4.24
N GLY A 211 -2.37 18.41 4.13
CA GLY A 211 -3.44 18.11 5.05
C GLY A 211 -2.88 17.74 6.42
N ALA A 212 -3.51 18.17 7.49
CA ALA A 212 -3.19 17.66 8.81
C ALA A 212 -3.51 16.15 8.81
N THR A 213 -2.47 15.32 8.90
CA THR A 213 -2.68 13.90 9.18
C THR A 213 -3.26 13.79 10.58
N THR A 214 -4.48 13.31 10.64
CA THR A 214 -4.93 12.68 11.85
C THR A 214 -4.15 11.36 11.97
N THR A 215 -3.06 11.40 12.74
CA THR A 215 -2.32 10.26 13.32
C THR A 215 -1.73 9.21 12.35
N GLU A 216 -0.52 8.75 12.67
CA GLU A 216 0.06 7.50 12.16
C GLU A 216 -1.01 6.41 12.06
N ALA A 217 -1.19 5.83 10.87
CA ALA A 217 -2.15 4.75 10.67
C ALA A 217 -1.80 3.59 11.62
N GLY A 218 -2.59 3.43 12.66
CA GLY A 218 -2.48 2.37 13.65
C GLY A 218 -2.06 2.81 15.06
N LYS A 219 -1.70 4.07 15.30
CA LYS A 219 -1.49 4.57 16.65
C LYS A 219 -2.44 5.73 16.93
N THR A 220 -3.43 5.48 17.76
CA THR A 220 -4.26 6.54 18.32
C THR A 220 -3.57 7.06 19.56
N GLU A 221 -3.25 8.36 19.60
CA GLU A 221 -2.76 8.98 20.81
C GLU A 221 -3.82 8.80 21.89
N ILE A 222 -3.42 8.18 23.01
CA ILE A 222 -4.29 7.96 24.17
C ILE A 222 -4.29 9.20 25.06
N MET A 223 -3.15 9.90 25.12
CA MET A 223 -3.02 11.13 25.90
C MET A 223 -3.56 12.34 25.13
N GLY A 224 -4.17 13.29 25.84
CA GLY A 224 -4.65 14.56 25.28
C GLY A 224 -6.16 14.76 25.35
N LYS A 225 -6.65 15.77 24.66
CA LYS A 225 -8.10 16.12 24.64
C LYS A 225 -8.88 15.21 23.69
N ALA A 226 -10.10 14.84 24.10
CA ALA A 226 -11.04 14.13 23.25
C ALA A 226 -11.35 14.92 21.96
N LYS A 227 -11.53 14.20 20.85
CA LYS A 227 -11.87 14.78 19.54
C LYS A 227 -13.33 14.58 19.17
N ALA A 228 -14.05 13.66 19.83
CA ALA A 228 -15.47 13.42 19.65
C ALA A 228 -16.26 13.94 20.83
N SER A 229 -17.47 14.47 20.58
CA SER A 229 -18.42 14.84 21.63
C SER A 229 -19.17 13.60 22.15
N ALA A 230 -19.72 13.70 23.36
CA ALA A 230 -20.55 12.64 23.95
C ALA A 230 -21.69 12.20 23.03
N GLN A 231 -22.31 13.16 22.34
CA GLN A 231 -23.38 12.87 21.37
C GLN A 231 -22.88 12.05 20.16
N GLN A 232 -21.71 12.39 19.62
CA GLN A 232 -21.11 11.62 18.51
C GLN A 232 -20.74 10.21 18.94
N MET A 233 -20.18 10.06 20.14
CA MET A 233 -19.84 8.77 20.73
C MET A 233 -21.08 7.90 20.94
N ALA A 234 -22.13 8.45 21.50
CA ALA A 234 -23.39 7.75 21.72
C ALA A 234 -24.08 7.35 20.40
N LEU A 235 -24.12 8.25 19.40
CA LEU A 235 -24.66 7.93 18.07
C LEU A 235 -23.90 6.80 17.39
N PHE A 236 -22.58 6.80 17.48
CA PHE A 236 -21.76 5.73 16.94
C PHE A 236 -22.07 4.38 17.61
N ALA A 237 -22.13 4.34 18.95
CA ALA A 237 -22.46 3.13 19.69
C ALA A 237 -23.85 2.59 19.32
N ARG A 238 -24.88 3.47 19.24
CA ARG A 238 -26.25 3.09 18.81
C ARG A 238 -26.30 2.56 17.38
N SER A 239 -25.45 3.06 16.49
CA SER A 239 -25.38 2.55 15.11
C SER A 239 -24.94 1.08 15.03
N LYS A 240 -24.28 0.57 16.09
CA LYS A 240 -23.79 -0.81 16.19
C LYS A 240 -24.62 -1.69 17.11
N ASN A 241 -25.27 -1.07 18.09
CA ASN A 241 -26.22 -1.69 19.01
C ASN A 241 -27.32 -0.69 19.39
N ALA A 242 -28.52 -0.88 18.87
CA ALA A 242 -29.64 0.03 19.12
C ALA A 242 -30.09 0.02 20.59
N GLU A 243 -29.88 -1.09 21.30
CA GLU A 243 -30.30 -1.32 22.67
C GLU A 243 -29.12 -1.75 23.55
N PRO A 244 -28.21 -0.81 23.92
CA PRO A 244 -27.09 -1.10 24.80
C PRO A 244 -27.57 -1.45 26.21
N GLN A 245 -27.00 -2.47 26.80
CA GLN A 245 -27.30 -2.90 28.17
C GLN A 245 -26.52 -2.07 29.18
N LEU A 246 -27.12 -0.96 29.63
CA LEU A 246 -26.52 -0.01 30.59
C LEU A 246 -27.48 0.16 31.77
N PRO A 247 -27.29 -0.59 32.88
CA PRO A 247 -28.24 -0.59 33.99
C PRO A 247 -28.19 0.68 34.86
N ALA A 248 -27.10 1.44 34.82
CA ALA A 248 -26.86 2.55 35.75
C ALA A 248 -27.05 3.96 35.14
N CYS A 249 -26.92 4.11 33.83
CA CYS A 249 -26.98 5.41 33.15
C CYS A 249 -27.40 5.29 31.69
N SER A 250 -27.72 6.39 31.03
CA SER A 250 -27.92 6.43 29.60
C SER A 250 -26.56 6.37 28.86
N LEU A 251 -26.61 6.01 27.58
CA LEU A 251 -25.41 5.95 26.73
C LEU A 251 -24.74 7.33 26.60
N GLU A 252 -25.54 8.38 26.53
CA GLU A 252 -25.07 9.77 26.49
C GLU A 252 -24.38 10.19 27.79
N GLN A 253 -24.96 9.79 28.93
CA GLN A 253 -24.37 10.04 30.23
C GLN A 253 -23.03 9.27 30.39
N LEU A 254 -23.00 8.01 29.97
CA LEU A 254 -21.77 7.23 30.00
C LEU A 254 -20.69 7.87 29.12
N ALA A 255 -21.03 8.28 27.91
CA ALA A 255 -20.10 8.95 27.01
C ALA A 255 -19.58 10.27 27.63
N GLN A 256 -20.44 11.01 28.33
CA GLN A 256 -20.07 12.25 29.03
C GLN A 256 -19.09 11.96 30.19
N PHE A 257 -19.32 10.91 30.96
CA PHE A 257 -18.41 10.50 32.04
C PHE A 257 -17.02 10.15 31.52
N PHE A 258 -16.95 9.44 30.39
CA PHE A 258 -15.65 9.16 29.75
C PHE A 258 -14.91 10.43 29.30
N LEU A 259 -15.62 11.48 28.91
CA LEU A 259 -14.99 12.76 28.57
C LEU A 259 -14.50 13.50 29.80
N GLU A 260 -15.29 13.54 30.86
CA GLU A 260 -14.96 14.23 32.12
C GLU A 260 -13.76 13.58 32.82
N GLU A 261 -13.80 12.27 33.00
CA GLU A 261 -12.67 11.52 33.59
C GLU A 261 -11.43 11.57 32.69
N GLY A 262 -11.64 11.46 31.37
CA GLY A 262 -10.53 11.58 30.42
C GLY A 262 -9.84 12.94 30.48
N GLU A 263 -10.59 14.04 30.63
CA GLU A 263 -10.03 15.38 30.81
C GLU A 263 -9.28 15.51 32.15
N ALA A 264 -9.82 14.97 33.23
CA ALA A 264 -9.20 14.99 34.56
C ALA A 264 -7.87 14.23 34.58
N GLU A 265 -7.78 13.09 33.92
CA GLU A 265 -6.60 12.23 33.86
C GLU A 265 -5.63 12.58 32.69
N GLY A 266 -5.97 13.56 31.86
CA GLY A 266 -5.18 13.93 30.68
C GLY A 266 -5.23 12.87 29.55
N VAL A 267 -6.23 12.01 29.57
CA VAL A 267 -6.46 10.91 28.61
C VAL A 267 -7.60 11.27 27.66
N ARG A 268 -7.52 10.83 26.42
CA ARG A 268 -8.61 10.98 25.47
C ARG A 268 -9.81 10.10 25.84
N GLY A 269 -10.82 10.70 26.42
CA GLY A 269 -12.05 10.02 26.82
C GLY A 269 -12.80 9.35 25.64
N ASP A 270 -12.72 9.92 24.43
CA ASP A 270 -13.29 9.33 23.23
C ASP A 270 -12.59 8.02 22.82
N VAL A 271 -11.30 7.90 23.05
CA VAL A 271 -10.51 6.67 22.82
C VAL A 271 -10.87 5.61 23.86
N ALA A 272 -10.89 6.01 25.14
CA ALA A 272 -11.26 5.11 26.23
C ALA A 272 -12.69 4.57 26.05
N PHE A 273 -13.63 5.41 25.63
CA PHE A 273 -14.99 4.98 25.29
C PHE A 273 -15.01 4.00 24.13
N ALA A 274 -14.26 4.27 23.05
CA ALA A 274 -14.18 3.36 21.90
C ALA A 274 -13.60 1.99 22.31
N GLN A 275 -12.62 1.95 23.20
CA GLN A 275 -12.09 0.70 23.77
C GLN A 275 -13.17 -0.03 24.58
N SER A 276 -13.95 0.64 25.42
CA SER A 276 -15.04 0.01 26.16
C SER A 276 -16.09 -0.60 25.25
N LEU A 277 -16.39 0.05 24.12
CA LEU A 277 -17.28 -0.54 23.09
C LEU A 277 -16.74 -1.84 22.51
N HIS A 278 -15.42 -1.89 22.26
CA HIS A 278 -14.77 -3.08 21.73
C HIS A 278 -14.80 -4.24 22.72
N GLU A 279 -14.44 -3.98 23.98
CA GLU A 279 -14.36 -4.98 25.06
C GLU A 279 -15.74 -5.58 25.42
N THR A 280 -16.82 -4.76 25.34
CA THR A 280 -18.17 -5.18 25.72
C THR A 280 -19.03 -5.61 24.52
N GLY A 281 -18.46 -5.66 23.31
CA GLY A 281 -19.23 -5.91 22.09
C GLY A 281 -20.35 -4.88 21.88
N PHE A 282 -20.02 -3.59 22.05
CA PHE A 282 -20.97 -2.47 21.98
C PHE A 282 -22.07 -2.55 23.07
N PHE A 283 -21.68 -2.92 24.28
CA PHE A 283 -22.58 -3.13 25.43
C PHE A 283 -23.65 -4.18 25.20
N LYS A 284 -23.35 -5.24 24.45
CA LYS A 284 -24.17 -6.45 24.30
C LYS A 284 -23.88 -7.47 25.39
N TYR A 285 -22.69 -7.41 25.96
CA TYR A 285 -22.24 -8.32 27.04
C TYR A 285 -22.49 -9.80 26.75
N GLY A 286 -22.04 -10.29 25.58
CA GLY A 286 -22.19 -11.69 25.19
C GLY A 286 -21.16 -12.65 25.78
N GLY A 287 -20.28 -12.18 26.68
CA GLY A 287 -19.19 -12.93 27.29
C GLY A 287 -19.39 -13.26 28.76
N ILE A 288 -18.27 -13.45 29.49
CA ILE A 288 -18.26 -13.80 30.94
C ILE A 288 -18.59 -12.59 31.81
N VAL A 289 -18.25 -11.37 31.36
CA VAL A 289 -18.49 -10.12 32.13
C VAL A 289 -19.95 -9.72 31.97
N LEU A 290 -20.61 -9.44 33.09
CA LEU A 290 -22.01 -9.01 33.13
C LEU A 290 -22.14 -7.48 33.15
N PRO A 291 -23.29 -6.92 32.71
CA PRO A 291 -23.52 -5.47 32.70
C PRO A 291 -23.44 -4.80 34.08
N THR A 292 -23.53 -5.58 35.13
CA THR A 292 -23.53 -5.14 36.54
C THR A 292 -22.16 -5.21 37.20
N GLN A 293 -21.15 -5.66 36.50
CA GLN A 293 -19.76 -5.74 36.94
C GLN A 293 -18.95 -4.57 36.34
#